data_6e64308a14ea6598829165cf012011a8
#
_entry.id   6e64308a14ea6598829165cf012011a8
#
_cell.length_a   1.000
_cell.length_b   1.000
_cell.length_c   1.000
_cell.angle_alpha   90.00
_cell.angle_beta   90.00
_cell.angle_gamma   90.00
#
_symmetry.space_group_name_H-M   'P 1'
#
loop_
_entity.id
_entity.type
_entity.pdbx_description
1 polymer ?
#
loop_
_entity_poly.entity_id
_entity_poly.type
_entity_poly.pdbx_seq_one_letter_code
_entity_poly.pdbx_strand_id
1 'polypeptide(L)'
;IPIISACILPIYMRTDSWVYSIAVSVMALLIIIGQWFMEKYHLRHINHYDKYEFDIKHEFKWWVKLFLIFGIISVLPLESRNLFFLAPPLIVTFVEFANPQSPLRKRAVNVYGIIVFASLVGTFMRLILNMYMDCPLVICAMLACICLFIVFDYSRIYFPPSGAILLLPMILRMEDLKVFPIEVAIGGAIIIPISMYLFRKN
;
A
#
# COMPACT_ATOMS: atom_id res chain seq x y z
N ILE A 1 -3.52 -6.45 8.61
CA ILE A 1 -3.11 -5.27 7.84
C ILE A 1 -4.07 -4.09 8.11
N PRO A 2 -5.41 -4.20 7.94
CA PRO A 2 -6.32 -3.07 8.19
C PRO A 2 -6.21 -2.48 9.60
N ILE A 3 -6.01 -3.32 10.63
CA ILE A 3 -5.90 -2.89 12.03
C ILE A 3 -4.64 -2.03 12.24
N ILE A 4 -3.51 -2.43 11.67
CA ILE A 4 -2.26 -1.67 11.76
C ILE A 4 -2.39 -0.33 11.04
N SER A 5 -3.00 -0.31 9.86
CA SER A 5 -3.28 0.92 9.13
C SER A 5 -4.24 1.82 9.91
N ALA A 6 -5.26 1.26 10.55
CA ALA A 6 -6.22 2.01 11.35
C ALA A 6 -5.59 2.68 12.58
N CYS A 7 -4.56 2.07 13.17
CA CYS A 7 -3.83 2.66 14.30
C CYS A 7 -2.83 3.74 13.88
N ILE A 8 -2.13 3.53 12.76
CA ILE A 8 -1.04 4.41 12.32
C ILE A 8 -1.56 5.63 11.56
N LEU A 9 -2.57 5.46 10.70
CA LEU A 9 -3.07 6.53 9.84
C LEU A 9 -3.61 7.75 10.61
N PRO A 10 -4.39 7.61 11.70
CA PRO A 10 -4.86 8.77 12.47
C PRO A 10 -3.72 9.55 13.12
N ILE A 11 -2.70 8.86 13.62
CA ILE A 11 -1.51 9.49 14.21
C ILE A 11 -0.73 10.25 13.13
N TYR A 12 -0.61 9.66 11.96
CA TYR A 12 0.11 10.21 10.82
C TYR A 12 -0.58 11.43 10.22
N MET A 13 -1.91 11.39 10.07
CA MET A 13 -2.69 12.43 9.41
C MET A 13 -3.23 13.50 10.37
N ARG A 14 -3.02 13.36 11.68
CA ARG A 14 -3.62 14.23 12.71
C ARG A 14 -5.14 14.40 12.54
N THR A 15 -5.81 13.37 12.04
CA THR A 15 -7.26 13.34 11.89
C THR A 15 -7.89 12.70 13.11
N ASP A 16 -9.13 13.09 13.41
CA ASP A 16 -9.90 12.41 14.44
C ASP A 16 -10.08 10.93 14.06
N SER A 17 -9.70 10.03 14.96
CA SER A 17 -9.77 8.57 14.73
C SER A 17 -11.16 8.07 14.35
N TRP A 18 -12.20 8.78 14.75
CA TRP A 18 -13.60 8.49 14.43
C TRP A 18 -13.92 8.64 12.94
N VAL A 19 -13.43 9.69 12.29
CA VAL A 19 -13.67 9.95 10.86
C VAL A 19 -13.10 8.83 10.01
N TYR A 20 -11.90 8.37 10.34
CA TYR A 20 -11.27 7.26 9.64
C TYR A 20 -12.03 5.95 9.83
N SER A 21 -12.43 5.64 11.06
CA SER A 21 -13.18 4.41 11.38
C SER A 21 -14.53 4.39 10.68
N ILE A 22 -15.25 5.51 10.66
CA ILE A 22 -16.52 5.64 9.93
C ILE A 22 -16.31 5.47 8.43
N ALA A 23 -15.31 6.14 7.84
CA ALA A 23 -15.03 6.05 6.41
C ALA A 23 -14.71 4.61 5.99
N VAL A 24 -13.86 3.90 6.74
CA VAL A 24 -13.51 2.49 6.47
C VAL A 24 -14.75 1.59 6.60
N SER A 25 -15.59 1.82 7.62
CA SER A 25 -16.82 1.04 7.82
C SER A 25 -17.82 1.25 6.69
N VAL A 26 -18.02 2.50 6.25
CA VAL A 26 -18.89 2.83 5.11
C VAL A 26 -18.38 2.18 3.83
N MET A 27 -17.07 2.27 3.55
CA MET A 27 -16.47 1.62 2.38
C MET A 27 -16.61 0.09 2.43
N ALA A 28 -16.42 -0.52 3.59
CA ALA A 28 -16.63 -1.96 3.77
C ALA A 28 -18.09 -2.37 3.48
N LEU A 29 -19.05 -1.61 4.00
CA LEU A 29 -20.47 -1.84 3.72
C LEU A 29 -20.80 -1.69 2.23
N LEU A 30 -20.28 -0.67 1.56
CA LEU A 30 -20.47 -0.47 0.12
C LEU A 30 -19.90 -1.64 -0.70
N ILE A 31 -18.74 -2.17 -0.31
CA ILE A 31 -18.14 -3.34 -0.96
C ILE A 31 -19.00 -4.57 -0.74
N ILE A 32 -19.49 -4.82 0.47
CA ILE A 32 -20.37 -5.96 0.79
C ILE A 32 -21.68 -5.86 -0.01
N ILE A 33 -22.31 -4.69 -0.02
CA ILE A 33 -23.54 -4.46 -0.77
C ILE A 33 -23.29 -4.65 -2.28
N GLY A 34 -22.19 -4.10 -2.80
CA GLY A 34 -21.78 -4.27 -4.19
C GLY A 34 -21.54 -5.73 -4.57
N GLN A 35 -20.85 -6.48 -3.72
CA GLN A 35 -20.64 -7.92 -3.93
C GLN A 35 -21.96 -8.68 -3.93
N TRP A 36 -22.82 -8.44 -2.93
CA TRP A 36 -24.15 -9.06 -2.86
C TRP A 36 -24.99 -8.76 -4.11
N PHE A 37 -24.95 -7.51 -4.59
CA PHE A 37 -25.64 -7.12 -5.81
C PHE A 37 -25.09 -7.86 -7.04
N MET A 38 -23.76 -7.92 -7.21
CA MET A 38 -23.13 -8.61 -8.34
C MET A 38 -23.40 -10.13 -8.30
N GLU A 39 -23.44 -10.73 -7.13
CA GLU A 39 -23.78 -12.14 -6.96
C GLU A 39 -25.25 -12.41 -7.30
N LYS A 40 -26.16 -11.54 -6.81
CA LYS A 40 -27.59 -11.66 -7.05
C LYS A 40 -27.97 -11.57 -8.55
N TYR A 41 -27.24 -10.73 -9.30
CA TYR A 41 -27.47 -10.55 -10.73
C TYR A 41 -26.56 -11.43 -11.62
N HIS A 42 -25.87 -12.41 -11.03
CA HIS A 42 -24.96 -13.31 -11.74
C HIS A 42 -23.88 -12.62 -12.58
N LEU A 43 -23.51 -11.40 -12.19
CA LEU A 43 -22.44 -10.63 -12.84
C LEU A 43 -21.03 -11.11 -12.42
N ARG A 44 -20.95 -11.94 -11.38
CA ARG A 44 -19.70 -12.51 -10.89
C ARG A 44 -19.90 -13.99 -10.55
N HIS A 45 -18.93 -14.83 -10.95
CA HIS A 45 -18.87 -16.21 -10.46
C HIS A 45 -18.51 -16.22 -8.97
N ILE A 46 -19.26 -17.00 -8.20
CA ILE A 46 -18.97 -17.24 -6.78
C ILE A 46 -17.70 -18.09 -6.72
N ASN A 47 -16.59 -17.49 -6.42
CA ASN A 47 -15.39 -18.24 -6.09
C ASN A 47 -15.54 -18.76 -4.66
N HIS A 48 -15.73 -20.07 -4.50
CA HIS A 48 -15.59 -20.71 -3.21
C HIS A 48 -14.10 -20.61 -2.82
N TYR A 49 -13.80 -19.78 -1.84
CA TYR A 49 -12.48 -19.80 -1.22
C TYR A 49 -12.41 -21.06 -0.37
N ASP A 50 -11.35 -21.87 -0.58
CA ASP A 50 -11.05 -22.98 0.30
C ASP A 50 -10.92 -22.47 1.72
N LYS A 51 -11.52 -23.21 2.68
CA LYS A 51 -11.37 -22.87 4.10
C LYS A 51 -9.90 -22.91 4.45
N TYR A 52 -9.37 -21.76 4.83
CA TYR A 52 -8.01 -21.67 5.33
C TYR A 52 -7.96 -22.31 6.73
N GLU A 53 -7.25 -23.43 6.83
CA GLU A 53 -7.00 -24.07 8.13
C GLU A 53 -5.85 -23.33 8.83
N PHE A 54 -6.20 -22.57 9.85
CA PHE A 54 -5.25 -21.75 10.61
C PHE A 54 -4.48 -22.63 11.62
N ASP A 55 -3.21 -22.94 11.31
CA ASP A 55 -2.30 -23.60 12.26
C ASP A 55 -1.69 -22.53 13.19
N ILE A 56 -2.34 -22.37 14.37
CA ILE A 56 -1.96 -21.36 15.37
C ILE A 56 -0.48 -21.47 15.76
N LYS A 57 0.08 -22.68 15.89
CA LYS A 57 1.45 -22.86 16.39
C LYS A 57 2.51 -22.45 15.38
N HIS A 58 2.29 -22.74 14.09
CA HIS A 58 3.24 -22.44 13.03
C HIS A 58 3.12 -20.96 12.60
N GLU A 59 1.91 -20.46 12.49
CA GLU A 59 1.64 -19.09 12.07
C GLU A 59 1.97 -18.07 13.13
N PHE A 60 1.74 -18.39 14.43
CA PHE A 60 2.09 -17.49 15.52
C PHE A 60 3.58 -17.14 15.53
N LYS A 61 4.47 -18.11 15.33
CA LYS A 61 5.92 -17.87 15.24
C LYS A 61 6.26 -16.95 14.06
N TRP A 62 5.60 -17.14 12.93
CA TRP A 62 5.79 -16.30 11.74
C TRP A 62 5.33 -14.86 12.00
N TRP A 63 4.16 -14.68 12.63
CA TRP A 63 3.62 -13.38 12.99
C TRP A 63 4.50 -12.65 14.01
N VAL A 64 4.96 -13.34 15.05
CA VAL A 64 5.88 -12.75 16.04
C VAL A 64 7.18 -12.31 15.38
N LYS A 65 7.77 -13.15 14.53
CA LYS A 65 8.98 -12.80 13.75
C LYS A 65 8.74 -11.58 12.88
N LEU A 66 7.63 -11.54 12.16
CA LEU A 66 7.25 -10.42 11.29
C LEU A 66 7.13 -9.12 12.10
N PHE A 67 6.46 -9.17 13.26
CA PHE A 67 6.25 -8.02 14.12
C PHE A 67 7.56 -7.49 14.71
N LEU A 68 8.44 -8.37 15.16
CA LEU A 68 9.75 -8.00 15.71
C LEU A 68 10.64 -7.35 14.66
N ILE A 69 10.75 -7.96 13.48
CA ILE A 69 11.58 -7.44 12.39
C ILE A 69 11.04 -6.09 11.92
N PHE A 70 9.72 -5.99 11.74
CA PHE A 70 9.10 -4.74 11.35
C PHE A 70 9.32 -3.65 12.41
N GLY A 71 9.18 -3.98 13.71
CA GLY A 71 9.47 -3.06 14.81
C GLY A 71 10.90 -2.51 14.75
N ILE A 72 11.89 -3.38 14.54
CA ILE A 72 13.30 -2.99 14.44
C ILE A 72 13.54 -2.06 13.22
N ILE A 73 12.99 -2.40 12.07
CA ILE A 73 13.12 -1.57 10.84
C ILE A 73 12.46 -0.20 11.02
N SER A 74 11.40 -0.13 11.82
CA SER A 74 10.63 1.10 12.05
C SER A 74 11.34 2.13 12.94
N VAL A 75 12.29 1.70 13.76
CA VAL A 75 12.97 2.60 14.72
C VAL A 75 13.69 3.75 14.00
N LEU A 76 14.50 3.42 12.99
CA LEU A 76 15.29 4.42 12.26
C LEU A 76 14.45 5.52 11.57
N PRO A 77 13.41 5.20 10.79
CA PRO A 77 12.55 6.20 10.19
C PRO A 77 11.75 7.03 11.18
N LEU A 78 11.33 6.44 12.29
CA LEU A 78 10.61 7.16 13.35
C LEU A 78 11.49 8.17 14.07
N GLU A 79 12.74 7.80 14.38
CA GLU A 79 13.73 8.68 15.01
C GLU A 79 14.17 9.81 14.08
N SER A 80 14.39 9.50 12.80
CA SER A 80 14.85 10.48 11.79
C SER A 80 13.75 11.41 11.27
N ARG A 81 12.50 11.25 11.69
CA ARG A 81 11.30 11.95 11.18
C ARG A 81 11.05 11.79 9.68
N ASN A 82 11.72 10.87 9.03
CA ASN A 82 11.53 10.56 7.61
C ASN A 82 10.46 9.48 7.47
N LEU A 83 9.23 9.82 7.72
CA LEU A 83 8.12 8.90 7.90
C LEU A 83 7.75 8.14 6.62
N PHE A 84 8.11 8.65 5.44
CA PHE A 84 7.74 8.03 4.16
C PHE A 84 8.57 6.80 3.82
N PHE A 85 9.73 6.58 4.47
CA PHE A 85 10.43 5.30 4.41
C PHE A 85 9.57 4.13 4.88
N LEU A 86 8.58 4.42 5.74
CA LEU A 86 7.60 3.47 6.28
C LEU A 86 6.18 3.85 5.92
N ALA A 87 5.98 4.50 4.78
CA ALA A 87 4.63 4.81 4.33
C ALA A 87 3.73 3.56 4.44
N PRO A 88 2.48 3.69 4.90
CA PRO A 88 1.60 2.53 5.13
C PRO A 88 1.55 1.52 3.99
N PRO A 89 1.58 1.91 2.70
CA PRO A 89 1.66 0.96 1.61
C PRO A 89 2.98 0.17 1.55
N LEU A 90 4.09 0.73 2.06
CA LEU A 90 5.36 0.00 2.15
C LEU A 90 5.34 -1.06 3.26
N ILE A 91 4.56 -0.83 4.32
CA ILE A 91 4.29 -1.86 5.33
C ILE A 91 3.56 -3.06 4.71
N VAL A 92 2.56 -2.79 3.89
CA VAL A 92 1.84 -3.85 3.14
C VAL A 92 2.80 -4.57 2.20
N THR A 93 3.69 -3.84 1.54
CA THR A 93 4.76 -4.41 0.71
C THR A 93 5.67 -5.34 1.50
N PHE A 94 6.09 -4.91 2.70
CA PHE A 94 6.90 -5.75 3.59
C PHE A 94 6.22 -7.09 3.91
N VAL A 95 4.94 -7.06 4.32
CA VAL A 95 4.16 -8.25 4.63
C VAL A 95 4.01 -9.18 3.42
N GLU A 96 3.74 -8.61 2.25
CA GLU A 96 3.62 -9.36 1.00
C GLU A 96 4.93 -10.08 0.63
N PHE A 97 6.05 -9.38 0.72
CA PHE A 97 7.37 -9.97 0.44
C PHE A 97 7.91 -10.85 1.57
N ALA A 98 7.39 -10.72 2.79
CA ALA A 98 7.67 -11.64 3.88
C ALA A 98 7.00 -13.01 3.67
N ASN A 99 5.91 -13.09 2.90
CA ASN A 99 5.27 -14.36 2.57
C ASN A 99 6.11 -15.14 1.55
N PRO A 100 6.70 -16.31 1.92
CA PRO A 100 7.54 -17.10 1.00
C PRO A 100 6.78 -17.64 -0.21
N GLN A 101 5.45 -17.74 -0.12
CA GLN A 101 4.60 -18.28 -1.18
C GLN A 101 4.12 -17.21 -2.16
N SER A 102 4.38 -15.92 -1.87
CA SER A 102 3.95 -14.84 -2.76
C SER A 102 4.58 -14.95 -4.15
N PRO A 103 3.78 -14.95 -5.21
CA PRO A 103 4.27 -14.97 -6.58
C PRO A 103 5.05 -13.70 -6.95
N LEU A 104 4.81 -12.61 -6.23
CA LEU A 104 5.44 -11.31 -6.46
C LEU A 104 6.93 -11.32 -6.11
N ARG A 105 7.37 -12.23 -5.23
CA ARG A 105 8.81 -12.39 -4.90
C ARG A 105 9.66 -12.68 -6.13
N LYS A 106 9.14 -13.42 -7.10
CA LYS A 106 9.86 -13.75 -8.36
C LYS A 106 10.02 -12.52 -9.26
N ARG A 107 9.21 -11.49 -9.05
CA ARG A 107 9.18 -10.26 -9.84
C ARG A 107 9.45 -9.01 -8.99
N ALA A 108 10.26 -9.14 -7.95
CA ALA A 108 10.52 -8.09 -6.97
C ALA A 108 11.01 -6.78 -7.59
N VAL A 109 11.90 -6.87 -8.59
CA VAL A 109 12.42 -5.68 -9.30
C VAL A 109 11.30 -4.95 -10.04
N ASN A 110 10.40 -5.68 -10.69
CA ASN A 110 9.28 -5.07 -11.40
C ASN A 110 8.30 -4.40 -10.43
N VAL A 111 8.00 -5.06 -9.29
CA VAL A 111 7.15 -4.48 -8.24
C VAL A 111 7.80 -3.22 -7.67
N TYR A 112 9.10 -3.24 -7.42
CA TYR A 112 9.84 -2.05 -7.01
C TYR A 112 9.73 -0.91 -8.05
N GLY A 113 9.89 -1.24 -9.33
CA GLY A 113 9.68 -0.27 -10.42
C GLY A 113 8.28 0.34 -10.42
N ILE A 114 7.24 -0.45 -10.18
CA ILE A 114 5.85 0.04 -10.06
C ILE A 114 5.68 0.97 -8.86
N ILE A 115 6.31 0.66 -7.71
CA ILE A 115 6.27 1.51 -6.51
C ILE A 115 6.91 2.89 -6.79
N VAL A 116 8.11 2.89 -7.38
CA VAL A 116 8.82 4.13 -7.73
C VAL A 116 8.04 4.92 -8.78
N PHE A 117 7.53 4.26 -9.81
CA PHE A 117 6.70 4.88 -10.83
C PHE A 117 5.46 5.54 -10.20
N ALA A 118 4.75 4.83 -9.33
CA ALA A 118 3.55 5.34 -8.66
C ALA A 118 3.86 6.59 -7.82
N SER A 119 4.95 6.60 -7.05
CA SER A 119 5.35 7.74 -6.24
C SER A 119 5.71 8.97 -7.10
N LEU A 120 6.41 8.76 -8.21
CA LEU A 120 6.78 9.82 -9.15
C LEU A 120 5.56 10.40 -9.87
N VAL A 121 4.70 9.54 -10.42
CA VAL A 121 3.50 9.99 -11.14
C VAL A 121 2.53 10.72 -10.21
N GLY A 122 2.28 10.20 -9.01
CA GLY A 122 1.43 10.87 -8.03
C GLY A 122 1.95 12.26 -7.67
N THR A 123 3.26 12.38 -7.39
CA THR A 123 3.90 13.66 -7.09
C THR A 123 3.85 14.61 -8.29
N PHE A 124 4.15 14.12 -9.48
CA PHE A 124 4.09 14.90 -10.71
C PHE A 124 2.70 15.46 -10.97
N MET A 125 1.66 14.63 -10.87
CA MET A 125 0.26 15.06 -11.05
C MET A 125 -0.14 16.12 -10.02
N ARG A 126 0.30 15.98 -8.78
CA ARG A 126 0.05 16.98 -7.73
C ARG A 126 0.78 18.30 -8.02
N LEU A 127 2.07 18.25 -8.36
CA LEU A 127 2.89 19.45 -8.59
C LEU A 127 2.50 20.17 -9.87
N ILE A 128 2.38 19.46 -10.98
CA ILE A 128 2.19 20.08 -12.29
C ILE A 128 0.71 20.39 -12.55
N LEU A 129 -0.17 19.40 -12.47
CA LEU A 129 -1.57 19.63 -12.84
C LEU A 129 -2.32 20.43 -11.77
N ASN A 130 -2.14 20.09 -10.49
CA ASN A 130 -2.93 20.77 -9.46
C ASN A 130 -2.35 22.14 -9.10
N MET A 131 -1.03 22.22 -8.85
CA MET A 131 -0.44 23.47 -8.36
C MET A 131 -0.11 24.47 -9.46
N TYR A 132 0.40 23.98 -10.61
CA TYR A 132 0.81 24.88 -11.69
C TYR A 132 -0.34 25.18 -12.67
N MET A 133 -1.24 24.21 -12.91
CA MET A 133 -2.35 24.35 -13.85
C MET A 133 -3.71 24.54 -13.17
N ASP A 134 -3.75 24.66 -11.81
CA ASP A 134 -4.96 24.82 -11.00
C ASP A 134 -6.04 23.74 -11.27
N CYS A 135 -5.63 22.55 -11.70
CA CYS A 135 -6.54 21.46 -11.99
C CYS A 135 -7.11 20.88 -10.67
N PRO A 136 -8.41 20.55 -10.61
CA PRO A 136 -9.00 19.93 -9.42
C PRO A 136 -8.28 18.63 -9.03
N LEU A 137 -8.03 18.43 -7.73
CA LEU A 137 -7.33 17.26 -7.19
C LEU A 137 -7.96 15.93 -7.63
N VAL A 138 -9.29 15.90 -7.77
CA VAL A 138 -10.02 14.71 -8.22
C VAL A 138 -9.59 14.31 -9.62
N ILE A 139 -9.45 15.28 -10.54
CA ILE A 139 -9.02 15.03 -11.92
C ILE A 139 -7.56 14.54 -11.93
N CYS A 140 -6.69 15.16 -11.12
CA CYS A 140 -5.30 14.73 -10.98
C CYS A 140 -5.20 13.28 -10.49
N ALA A 141 -6.01 12.91 -9.48
CA ALA A 141 -6.07 11.57 -8.94
C ALA A 141 -6.60 10.55 -9.98
N MET A 142 -7.64 10.91 -10.73
CA MET A 142 -8.18 10.05 -11.80
C MET A 142 -7.16 9.79 -12.90
N LEU A 143 -6.48 10.83 -13.37
CA LEU A 143 -5.43 10.69 -14.39
C LEU A 143 -4.25 9.84 -13.89
N ALA A 144 -3.85 10.06 -12.64
CA ALA A 144 -2.81 9.25 -12.00
C ALA A 144 -3.22 7.76 -11.96
N CYS A 145 -4.46 7.46 -11.57
CA CYS A 145 -4.97 6.08 -11.54
C CYS A 145 -5.00 5.45 -12.95
N ILE A 146 -5.40 6.20 -13.97
CA ILE A 146 -5.37 5.70 -15.36
C ILE A 146 -3.95 5.32 -15.76
N CYS A 147 -2.95 6.16 -15.46
CA CYS A 147 -1.54 5.84 -15.72
C CYS A 147 -1.11 4.55 -15.01
N LEU A 148 -1.51 4.36 -13.75
CA LEU A 148 -1.17 3.15 -13.01
C LEU A 148 -1.83 1.90 -13.59
N PHE A 149 -3.10 1.97 -14.00
CA PHE A 149 -3.81 0.85 -14.61
C PHE A 149 -3.16 0.43 -15.94
N ILE A 150 -2.71 1.39 -16.75
CA ILE A 150 -1.96 1.09 -17.97
C ILE A 150 -0.67 0.32 -17.64
N VAL A 151 0.06 0.73 -16.58
CA VAL A 151 1.27 0.03 -16.14
C VAL A 151 0.96 -1.37 -15.62
N PHE A 152 -0.14 -1.57 -14.89
CA PHE A 152 -0.57 -2.89 -14.45
C PHE A 152 -0.89 -3.81 -15.62
N ASP A 153 -1.58 -3.30 -16.63
CA ASP A 153 -1.92 -4.10 -17.81
C ASP A 153 -0.66 -4.47 -18.62
N TYR A 154 0.22 -3.50 -18.85
CA TYR A 154 1.47 -3.73 -19.57
C TYR A 154 2.42 -4.69 -18.84
N SER A 155 2.60 -4.51 -17.52
CA SER A 155 3.52 -5.33 -16.71
C SER A 155 2.95 -6.70 -16.36
N ARG A 156 1.64 -6.90 -16.51
CA ARG A 156 0.91 -8.08 -16.01
C ARG A 156 1.16 -8.34 -14.52
N ILE A 157 1.38 -7.28 -13.76
CA ILE A 157 1.59 -7.32 -12.31
C ILE A 157 0.55 -6.41 -11.67
N TYR A 158 -0.36 -7.00 -10.93
CA TYR A 158 -1.32 -6.26 -10.14
C TYR A 158 -0.82 -6.14 -8.70
N PHE A 159 -0.47 -4.91 -8.30
CA PHE A 159 0.07 -4.63 -6.97
C PHE A 159 -0.70 -3.48 -6.31
N PRO A 160 -1.81 -3.75 -5.60
CA PRO A 160 -2.70 -2.74 -5.02
C PRO A 160 -2.02 -1.69 -4.13
N PRO A 161 -0.98 -2.02 -3.32
CA PRO A 161 -0.31 -1.02 -2.50
C PRO A 161 0.26 0.16 -3.29
N SER A 162 0.64 -0.02 -4.55
CA SER A 162 1.13 1.09 -5.40
C SER A 162 0.05 2.13 -5.71
N GLY A 163 -1.24 1.74 -5.71
CA GLY A 163 -2.34 2.69 -5.84
C GLY A 163 -2.43 3.64 -4.65
N ALA A 164 -2.19 3.13 -3.44
CA ALA A 164 -2.13 3.98 -2.26
C ALA A 164 -0.91 4.92 -2.28
N ILE A 165 0.26 4.44 -2.76
CA ILE A 165 1.46 5.28 -2.95
C ILE A 165 1.19 6.38 -3.98
N LEU A 166 0.51 6.06 -5.07
CA LEU A 166 0.14 7.00 -6.12
C LEU A 166 -0.74 8.16 -5.60
N LEU A 167 -1.69 7.85 -4.74
CA LEU A 167 -2.67 8.81 -4.24
C LEU A 167 -2.20 9.58 -3.01
N LEU A 168 -1.19 9.09 -2.29
CA LEU A 168 -0.67 9.73 -1.09
C LEU A 168 -0.24 11.19 -1.32
N PRO A 169 0.43 11.56 -2.43
CA PRO A 169 0.76 12.95 -2.74
C PRO A 169 -0.42 13.91 -2.75
N MET A 170 -1.65 13.44 -3.03
CA MET A 170 -2.84 14.29 -3.07
C MET A 170 -3.21 14.85 -1.70
N ILE A 171 -2.78 14.20 -0.62
CA ILE A 171 -3.12 14.58 0.77
C ILE A 171 -1.90 15.07 1.56
N LEU A 172 -0.68 14.97 1.01
CA LEU A 172 0.54 15.43 1.66
C LEU A 172 0.64 16.97 1.68
N ARG A 173 1.40 17.46 2.68
CA ARG A 173 1.79 18.89 2.73
C ARG A 173 2.86 19.15 1.65
N MET A 174 2.96 20.40 1.24
CA MET A 174 3.88 20.84 0.20
C MET A 174 5.35 20.59 0.52
N GLU A 175 5.70 20.73 1.78
CA GLU A 175 7.07 20.52 2.28
C GLU A 175 7.51 19.08 2.06
N ASP A 176 6.59 18.14 2.30
CA ASP A 176 6.84 16.71 2.24
C ASP A 176 6.81 16.17 0.80
N LEU A 177 6.11 16.88 -0.09
CA LEU A 177 5.81 16.41 -1.43
C LEU A 177 7.05 16.18 -2.30
N LYS A 178 8.08 17.03 -2.14
CA LYS A 178 9.33 16.94 -2.92
C LYS A 178 10.21 15.76 -2.47
N VAL A 179 10.16 15.43 -1.19
CA VAL A 179 10.99 14.40 -0.59
C VAL A 179 10.33 13.02 -0.70
N PHE A 180 9.00 12.98 -0.77
CA PHE A 180 8.19 11.77 -0.80
C PHE A 180 8.64 10.71 -1.82
N PRO A 181 8.90 11.01 -3.12
CA PRO A 181 9.30 9.97 -4.07
C PRO A 181 10.66 9.36 -3.73
N ILE A 182 11.57 10.17 -3.20
CA ILE A 182 12.91 9.74 -2.82
C ILE A 182 12.84 8.80 -1.62
N GLU A 183 12.09 9.19 -0.59
CA GLU A 183 11.91 8.37 0.61
C GLU A 183 11.21 7.05 0.30
N VAL A 184 10.16 7.07 -0.52
CA VAL A 184 9.48 5.85 -0.96
C VAL A 184 10.40 4.94 -1.77
N ALA A 185 11.22 5.51 -2.66
CA ALA A 185 12.18 4.73 -3.45
C ALA A 185 13.22 4.07 -2.55
N ILE A 186 13.83 4.82 -1.63
CA ILE A 186 14.82 4.28 -0.68
C ILE A 186 14.15 3.25 0.25
N GLY A 187 12.98 3.58 0.82
CA GLY A 187 12.22 2.67 1.68
C GLY A 187 11.90 1.35 0.98
N GLY A 188 11.42 1.40 -0.25
CA GLY A 188 11.15 0.22 -1.07
C GLY A 188 12.41 -0.60 -1.36
N ALA A 189 13.53 0.07 -1.69
CA ALA A 189 14.82 -0.58 -1.94
C ALA A 189 15.40 -1.30 -0.72
N ILE A 190 15.07 -0.84 0.48
CA ILE A 190 15.48 -1.46 1.75
C ILE A 190 14.51 -2.56 2.17
N ILE A 191 13.21 -2.28 2.15
CA ILE A 191 12.18 -3.15 2.69
C ILE A 191 12.04 -4.45 1.88
N ILE A 192 12.08 -4.37 0.54
CA ILE A 192 11.89 -5.54 -0.31
C ILE A 192 13.01 -6.58 -0.12
N PRO A 193 14.31 -6.23 -0.25
CA PRO A 193 15.37 -7.22 -0.06
C PRO A 193 15.43 -7.76 1.38
N ILE A 194 15.22 -6.91 2.39
CA ILE A 194 15.25 -7.33 3.79
C ILE A 194 14.14 -8.36 4.05
N SER A 195 12.90 -8.08 3.62
CA SER A 195 11.79 -9.02 3.80
C SER A 195 12.05 -10.34 3.08
N MET A 196 12.57 -10.31 1.85
CA MET A 196 12.90 -11.51 1.10
C MET A 196 14.02 -12.33 1.73
N TYR A 197 15.04 -11.68 2.29
CA TYR A 197 16.19 -12.34 2.92
C TYR A 197 15.81 -12.99 4.26
N LEU A 198 15.16 -12.22 5.14
CA LEU A 198 14.81 -12.69 6.49
C LEU A 198 13.71 -13.76 6.52
N PHE A 199 12.84 -13.76 5.51
CA PHE A 199 11.76 -14.74 5.34
C PHE A 199 12.01 -15.72 4.19
N ARG A 200 13.28 -16.02 3.92
CA ARG A 200 13.64 -17.07 2.98
C ARG A 200 13.19 -18.43 3.51
N LYS A 201 12.55 -19.24 2.66
CA LYS A 201 12.28 -20.65 2.98
C LYS A 201 13.62 -21.38 3.05
N ASN A 202 13.95 -21.93 4.21
CA ASN A 202 14.99 -22.96 4.31
C ASN A 202 14.43 -24.26 3.79
#